data_125e362a124f6be3a8ba325558d43aec
#
_entry.id   125e362a124f6be3a8ba325558d43aec
#
_cell.length_a   1.000
_cell.length_b   1.000
_cell.length_c   1.000
_cell.angle_alpha   90.00
_cell.angle_beta   90.00
_cell.angle_gamma   90.00
#
_symmetry.space_group_name_H-M   'P 1'
#
loop_
_entity.id
_entity.type
_entity.pdbx_description
1 polymer ?
#
loop_
_entity_poly.entity_id
_entity_poly.type
_entity_poly.pdbx_seq_one_letter_code
_entity_poly.pdbx_strand_id
1 'polypeptide(L)'
;MEQTPAHEIHNPDLLGLIPRNASSVIEVGCSSGALAREYKKVNPGCRYVGIELVPEYAELARRHCDEVIVSDIEVLDAAFFERTPAYQCWIFGDSLEHLRDPWLLLSKIRAAVPKEGCVVACIPNAQHWSVQVRLSCGEFRYEESGLLDRTHLRWFTRMTIIEMFHAARFTIAEGLPRVFDEPNREKVLPAIRALAASIGADADMAVNDALPLQYVVRAVPA
;
A
#
# COMPACT_ATOMS: atom_id res chain seq x y z
N MET A 1 18.94 0.37 -7.94
CA MET A 1 18.58 0.69 -6.55
C MET A 1 18.47 -0.63 -5.81
N GLU A 2 19.12 -0.77 -4.66
CA GLU A 2 18.86 -1.92 -3.79
C GLU A 2 17.41 -1.86 -3.33
N GLN A 3 16.69 -2.96 -3.51
CA GLN A 3 15.31 -3.10 -3.08
C GLN A 3 15.24 -3.60 -1.65
N THR A 4 14.13 -3.35 -0.97
CA THR A 4 13.85 -3.95 0.34
C THR A 4 13.98 -5.47 0.24
N PRO A 5 14.66 -6.14 1.19
CA PRO A 5 14.83 -7.59 1.15
C PRO A 5 13.49 -8.34 1.07
N ALA A 6 13.46 -9.42 0.27
CA ALA A 6 12.28 -10.27 0.21
C ALA A 6 11.97 -10.86 1.59
N HIS A 7 10.70 -10.90 1.96
CA HIS A 7 10.24 -11.50 3.21
C HIS A 7 9.13 -12.52 2.96
N GLU A 8 9.06 -13.52 3.85
CA GLU A 8 8.10 -14.62 3.79
C GLU A 8 6.80 -14.36 4.59
N ILE A 9 6.66 -13.15 5.12
CA ILE A 9 5.52 -12.75 5.96
C ILE A 9 4.54 -11.95 5.11
N HIS A 10 3.26 -12.33 5.14
CA HIS A 10 2.18 -11.56 4.52
C HIS A 10 1.56 -10.58 5.51
N ASN A 11 0.90 -9.55 5.00
CA ASN A 11 0.11 -8.64 5.79
C ASN A 11 -1.32 -9.20 5.96
N PRO A 12 -1.74 -9.63 7.17
CA PRO A 12 -3.06 -10.21 7.39
C PRO A 12 -4.21 -9.22 7.21
N ASP A 13 -3.98 -7.92 7.49
CA ASP A 13 -4.99 -6.88 7.30
C ASP A 13 -5.23 -6.64 5.81
N LEU A 14 -4.16 -6.63 5.00
CA LEU A 14 -4.24 -6.54 3.55
C LEU A 14 -4.98 -7.75 2.98
N LEU A 15 -4.60 -8.97 3.41
CA LEU A 15 -5.29 -10.21 3.02
C LEU A 15 -6.78 -10.17 3.34
N GLY A 16 -7.14 -9.61 4.50
CA GLY A 16 -8.53 -9.50 4.98
C GLY A 16 -9.43 -8.65 4.09
N LEU A 17 -8.87 -7.64 3.41
CA LEU A 17 -9.62 -6.75 2.52
C LEU A 17 -9.71 -7.23 1.06
N ILE A 18 -8.95 -8.24 0.65
CA ILE A 18 -9.06 -8.83 -0.70
C ILE A 18 -10.38 -9.60 -0.80
N PRO A 19 -11.22 -9.35 -1.83
CA PRO A 19 -12.48 -10.07 -2.00
C PRO A 19 -12.27 -11.60 -2.08
N ARG A 20 -12.92 -12.36 -1.22
CA ARG A 20 -12.74 -13.83 -1.11
C ARG A 20 -13.25 -14.61 -2.32
N ASN A 21 -14.02 -13.98 -3.19
CA ASN A 21 -14.65 -14.57 -4.36
C ASN A 21 -14.15 -13.97 -5.68
N ALA A 22 -13.06 -13.23 -5.67
CA ALA A 22 -12.47 -12.69 -6.89
C ALA A 22 -12.01 -13.83 -7.82
N SER A 23 -12.36 -13.77 -9.10
CA SER A 23 -11.91 -14.74 -10.09
C SER A 23 -10.47 -14.48 -10.55
N SER A 24 -10.02 -13.23 -10.43
CA SER A 24 -8.65 -12.83 -10.78
C SER A 24 -8.18 -11.65 -9.95
N VAL A 25 -6.95 -11.73 -9.48
CA VAL A 25 -6.27 -10.66 -8.75
C VAL A 25 -4.89 -10.43 -9.34
N ILE A 26 -4.37 -9.22 -9.16
CA ILE A 26 -3.01 -8.87 -9.54
C ILE A 26 -2.34 -8.09 -8.43
N GLU A 27 -1.17 -8.52 -8.00
CA GLU A 27 -0.37 -7.88 -6.96
C GLU A 27 0.85 -7.20 -7.57
N VAL A 28 1.03 -5.92 -7.27
CA VAL A 28 2.18 -5.12 -7.70
C VAL A 28 3.21 -5.08 -6.58
N GLY A 29 4.43 -5.54 -6.87
CA GLY A 29 5.47 -5.75 -5.87
C GLY A 29 5.20 -7.02 -5.06
N CYS A 30 4.96 -8.15 -5.74
CA CYS A 30 4.57 -9.41 -5.06
C CYS A 30 5.69 -10.09 -4.28
N SER A 31 6.94 -9.58 -4.35
CA SER A 31 8.10 -10.08 -3.62
C SER A 31 8.22 -11.62 -3.73
N SER A 32 8.31 -12.35 -2.62
CA SER A 32 8.37 -13.82 -2.60
C SER A 32 7.03 -14.52 -2.89
N GLY A 33 5.92 -13.80 -3.06
CA GLY A 33 4.57 -14.36 -3.22
C GLY A 33 3.92 -14.80 -1.90
N ALA A 34 4.37 -14.26 -0.77
CA ALA A 34 3.83 -14.64 0.54
C ALA A 34 2.33 -14.36 0.67
N LEU A 35 1.84 -13.24 0.15
CA LEU A 35 0.42 -12.90 0.15
C LEU A 35 -0.37 -13.83 -0.78
N ALA A 36 0.16 -14.14 -1.98
CA ALA A 36 -0.43 -15.08 -2.92
C ALA A 36 -0.62 -16.47 -2.28
N ARG A 37 0.42 -16.97 -1.58
CA ARG A 37 0.36 -18.23 -0.85
C ARG A 37 -0.80 -18.29 0.12
N GLU A 38 -1.00 -17.26 0.92
CA GLU A 38 -2.08 -17.21 1.91
C GLU A 38 -3.44 -16.99 1.27
N TYR A 39 -3.53 -16.14 0.25
CA TYR A 39 -4.79 -15.90 -0.45
C TYR A 39 -5.29 -17.15 -1.19
N LYS A 40 -4.40 -17.93 -1.80
CA LYS A 40 -4.75 -19.20 -2.46
C LYS A 40 -5.34 -20.24 -1.49
N LYS A 41 -5.08 -20.17 -0.19
CA LYS A 41 -5.75 -21.01 0.81
C LYS A 41 -7.21 -20.59 1.02
N VAL A 42 -7.50 -19.29 0.89
CA VAL A 42 -8.84 -18.71 1.04
C VAL A 42 -9.66 -18.86 -0.24
N ASN A 43 -9.03 -18.68 -1.40
CA ASN A 43 -9.66 -18.72 -2.72
C ASN A 43 -8.76 -19.46 -3.73
N PRO A 44 -8.74 -20.82 -3.69
CA PRO A 44 -7.84 -21.60 -4.54
C PRO A 44 -8.16 -21.51 -6.04
N GLY A 45 -9.39 -21.15 -6.41
CA GLY A 45 -9.82 -21.00 -7.80
C GLY A 45 -9.49 -19.65 -8.43
N CYS A 46 -9.00 -18.68 -7.65
CA CYS A 46 -8.61 -17.37 -8.16
C CYS A 46 -7.35 -17.45 -9.03
N ARG A 47 -7.37 -16.80 -10.18
CA ARG A 47 -6.13 -16.54 -10.93
C ARG A 47 -5.36 -15.42 -10.24
N TYR A 48 -4.21 -15.74 -9.65
CA TYR A 48 -3.33 -14.79 -8.96
C TYR A 48 -2.12 -14.47 -9.83
N VAL A 49 -1.98 -13.20 -10.19
CA VAL A 49 -0.86 -12.69 -10.99
C VAL A 49 0.01 -11.79 -10.12
N GLY A 50 1.32 -11.99 -10.16
CA GLY A 50 2.30 -11.11 -9.52
C GLY A 50 3.00 -10.24 -10.56
N ILE A 51 3.29 -8.99 -10.20
CA ILE A 51 4.26 -8.13 -10.90
C ILE A 51 5.40 -7.89 -9.93
N GLU A 52 6.62 -8.18 -10.36
CA GLU A 52 7.81 -8.01 -9.55
C GLU A 52 8.95 -7.43 -10.38
N LEU A 53 9.65 -6.45 -9.81
CA LEU A 53 10.77 -5.78 -10.48
C LEU A 53 12.05 -6.62 -10.43
N VAL A 54 12.27 -7.33 -9.32
CA VAL A 54 13.48 -8.11 -9.05
C VAL A 54 13.32 -9.54 -9.54
N PRO A 55 14.08 -9.99 -10.56
CA PRO A 55 13.93 -11.33 -11.11
C PRO A 55 14.07 -12.46 -10.08
N GLU A 56 14.98 -12.30 -9.11
CA GLU A 56 15.23 -13.29 -8.05
C GLU A 56 14.02 -13.47 -7.15
N TYR A 57 13.30 -12.38 -6.83
CA TYR A 57 12.07 -12.42 -6.04
C TYR A 57 10.91 -13.00 -6.84
N ALA A 58 10.83 -12.65 -8.14
CA ALA A 58 9.85 -13.21 -9.05
C ALA A 58 9.96 -14.75 -9.14
N GLU A 59 11.18 -15.31 -9.14
CA GLU A 59 11.38 -16.77 -9.11
C GLU A 59 10.82 -17.42 -7.83
N LEU A 60 10.91 -16.74 -6.69
CA LEU A 60 10.28 -17.21 -5.45
C LEU A 60 8.75 -17.17 -5.56
N ALA A 61 8.21 -16.05 -6.08
CA ALA A 61 6.77 -15.85 -6.23
C ALA A 61 6.09 -16.85 -7.19
N ARG A 62 6.80 -17.36 -8.21
CA ARG A 62 6.27 -18.37 -9.15
C ARG A 62 5.78 -19.66 -8.48
N ARG A 63 6.20 -19.92 -7.25
CA ARG A 63 5.72 -21.08 -6.46
C ARG A 63 4.29 -20.90 -5.95
N HIS A 64 3.79 -19.67 -5.93
CA HIS A 64 2.53 -19.29 -5.29
C HIS A 64 1.57 -18.53 -6.22
N CYS A 65 2.08 -17.85 -7.23
CA CYS A 65 1.31 -17.16 -8.25
C CYS A 65 1.09 -18.05 -9.48
N ASP A 66 -0.05 -17.88 -10.16
CA ASP A 66 -0.32 -18.59 -11.42
C ASP A 66 0.52 -18.00 -12.57
N GLU A 67 0.88 -16.73 -12.46
CA GLU A 67 1.76 -16.02 -13.40
C GLU A 67 2.57 -14.96 -12.63
N VAL A 68 3.83 -14.76 -13.00
CA VAL A 68 4.64 -13.65 -12.50
C VAL A 68 5.25 -12.90 -13.67
N ILE A 69 4.98 -11.60 -13.73
CA ILE A 69 5.48 -10.67 -14.75
C ILE A 69 6.67 -9.94 -14.13
N VAL A 70 7.87 -10.13 -14.69
CA VAL A 70 9.08 -9.42 -14.28
C VAL A 70 9.12 -8.09 -15.02
N SER A 71 8.69 -7.01 -14.36
CA SER A 71 8.63 -5.68 -14.97
C SER A 71 8.45 -4.57 -13.93
N ASP A 72 8.87 -3.36 -14.28
CA ASP A 72 8.40 -2.14 -13.63
C ASP A 72 6.97 -1.84 -14.13
N ILE A 73 6.01 -1.79 -13.21
CA ILE A 73 4.60 -1.52 -13.54
C ILE A 73 4.42 -0.16 -14.23
N GLU A 74 5.28 0.82 -13.94
CA GLU A 74 5.16 2.17 -14.50
C GLU A 74 5.52 2.26 -15.98
N VAL A 75 6.29 1.28 -16.51
CA VAL A 75 6.67 1.23 -17.95
C VAL A 75 5.71 0.38 -18.79
N LEU A 76 4.76 -0.31 -18.17
CA LEU A 76 3.78 -1.10 -18.90
C LEU A 76 2.85 -0.20 -19.72
N ASP A 77 2.62 -0.62 -20.96
CA ASP A 77 1.83 0.12 -21.94
C ASP A 77 0.30 0.00 -21.72
N ALA A 78 -0.47 0.73 -22.50
CA ALA A 78 -1.92 0.69 -22.43
C ALA A 78 -2.48 -0.72 -22.71
N ALA A 79 -1.87 -1.48 -23.63
CA ALA A 79 -2.30 -2.81 -24.00
C ALA A 79 -2.25 -3.79 -22.81
N PHE A 80 -1.34 -3.56 -21.86
CA PHE A 80 -1.30 -4.34 -20.62
C PHE A 80 -2.58 -4.15 -19.80
N PHE A 81 -3.04 -2.91 -19.65
CA PHE A 81 -4.22 -2.58 -18.82
C PHE A 81 -5.53 -2.96 -19.54
N GLU A 82 -5.54 -2.98 -20.87
CA GLU A 82 -6.71 -3.33 -21.68
C GLU A 82 -6.94 -4.84 -21.84
N ARG A 83 -6.14 -5.68 -21.18
CA ARG A 83 -6.26 -7.15 -21.27
C ARG A 83 -7.62 -7.66 -20.82
N THR A 84 -8.12 -8.66 -21.51
CA THR A 84 -9.37 -9.35 -21.19
C THR A 84 -9.06 -10.81 -20.84
N PRO A 85 -9.60 -11.35 -19.72
CA PRO A 85 -10.45 -10.67 -18.74
C PRO A 85 -9.67 -9.70 -17.86
N ALA A 86 -10.34 -8.60 -17.46
CA ALA A 86 -9.79 -7.62 -16.55
C ALA A 86 -9.61 -8.21 -15.14
N TYR A 87 -8.59 -7.74 -14.41
CA TYR A 87 -8.39 -8.12 -13.02
C TYR A 87 -9.45 -7.49 -12.13
N GLN A 88 -10.09 -8.30 -11.27
CA GLN A 88 -11.12 -7.83 -10.35
C GLN A 88 -10.56 -7.12 -9.13
N CYS A 89 -9.33 -7.44 -8.72
CA CYS A 89 -8.69 -6.77 -7.60
C CYS A 89 -7.23 -6.48 -7.94
N TRP A 90 -6.82 -5.23 -7.76
CA TRP A 90 -5.44 -4.78 -7.80
C TRP A 90 -4.93 -4.63 -6.39
N ILE A 91 -3.75 -5.17 -6.09
CA ILE A 91 -3.19 -5.24 -4.74
C ILE A 91 -1.84 -4.52 -4.71
N PHE A 92 -1.68 -3.67 -3.71
CA PHE A 92 -0.45 -2.93 -3.42
C PHE A 92 -0.10 -3.13 -1.94
N GLY A 93 0.83 -4.03 -1.67
CA GLY A 93 1.35 -4.28 -0.33
C GLY A 93 2.63 -3.49 -0.13
N ASP A 94 2.54 -2.27 0.41
CA ASP A 94 3.70 -1.39 0.62
C ASP A 94 4.49 -1.18 -0.69
N SER A 95 3.81 -0.75 -1.75
CA SER A 95 4.42 -0.57 -3.09
C SER A 95 4.04 0.76 -3.77
N LEU A 96 2.94 1.41 -3.41
CA LEU A 96 2.56 2.71 -3.99
C LEU A 96 3.55 3.83 -3.65
N GLU A 97 4.16 3.79 -2.48
CA GLU A 97 5.18 4.75 -2.02
C GLU A 97 6.50 4.67 -2.78
N HIS A 98 6.77 3.54 -3.44
CA HIS A 98 7.97 3.32 -4.26
C HIS A 98 7.80 3.79 -5.71
N LEU A 99 6.59 4.18 -6.12
CA LEU A 99 6.30 4.60 -7.49
C LEU A 99 6.63 6.08 -7.70
N ARG A 100 7.04 6.41 -8.92
CA ARG A 100 7.28 7.80 -9.35
C ARG A 100 5.97 8.55 -9.49
N ASP A 101 4.94 7.90 -10.09
CA ASP A 101 3.62 8.50 -10.30
C ASP A 101 2.48 7.51 -10.00
N PRO A 102 2.18 7.26 -8.70
CA PRO A 102 1.07 6.40 -8.30
C PRO A 102 -0.30 6.94 -8.75
N TRP A 103 -0.46 8.26 -8.92
CA TRP A 103 -1.72 8.87 -9.40
C TRP A 103 -2.02 8.45 -10.84
N LEU A 104 -1.02 8.53 -11.74
CA LEU A 104 -1.16 8.10 -13.12
C LEU A 104 -1.45 6.59 -13.19
N LEU A 105 -0.74 5.79 -12.39
CA LEU A 105 -0.98 4.34 -12.35
C LEU A 105 -2.40 4.02 -11.89
N LEU A 106 -2.88 4.61 -10.79
CA LEU A 106 -4.26 4.41 -10.33
C LEU A 106 -5.30 4.85 -11.36
N SER A 107 -5.02 5.91 -12.13
CA SER A 107 -5.90 6.35 -13.23
C SER A 107 -5.97 5.33 -14.37
N LYS A 108 -4.83 4.71 -14.74
CA LYS A 108 -4.80 3.61 -15.72
C LYS A 108 -5.58 2.39 -15.22
N ILE A 109 -5.39 2.02 -13.94
CA ILE A 109 -6.11 0.92 -13.30
C ILE A 109 -7.62 1.22 -13.26
N ARG A 110 -8.01 2.46 -12.97
CA ARG A 110 -9.42 2.86 -12.96
C ARG A 110 -10.11 2.66 -14.31
N ALA A 111 -9.39 2.89 -15.41
CA ALA A 111 -9.91 2.65 -16.75
C ALA A 111 -10.05 1.15 -17.07
N ALA A 112 -9.25 0.30 -16.44
CA ALA A 112 -9.14 -1.13 -16.71
C ALA A 112 -9.96 -2.02 -15.74
N VAL A 113 -10.11 -1.59 -14.49
CA VAL A 113 -10.80 -2.37 -13.46
C VAL A 113 -12.31 -2.42 -13.75
N PRO A 114 -12.95 -3.61 -13.64
CA PRO A 114 -14.40 -3.71 -13.82
C PRO A 114 -15.17 -2.91 -12.76
N LYS A 115 -16.44 -2.59 -13.05
CA LYS A 115 -17.29 -1.80 -12.16
C LYS A 115 -17.38 -2.38 -10.74
N GLU A 116 -17.40 -3.70 -10.63
CA GLU A 116 -17.47 -4.43 -9.34
C GLU A 116 -16.07 -4.78 -8.81
N GLY A 117 -15.01 -4.26 -9.42
CA GLY A 117 -13.64 -4.50 -8.99
C GLY A 117 -13.18 -3.52 -7.91
N CYS A 118 -11.95 -3.70 -7.46
CA CYS A 118 -11.39 -2.84 -6.41
C CYS A 118 -9.86 -2.73 -6.51
N VAL A 119 -9.35 -1.78 -5.74
CA VAL A 119 -7.92 -1.69 -5.37
C VAL A 119 -7.83 -1.92 -3.86
N VAL A 120 -6.90 -2.78 -3.43
CA VAL A 120 -6.56 -2.98 -2.03
C VAL A 120 -5.11 -2.57 -1.82
N ALA A 121 -4.84 -1.67 -0.87
CA ALA A 121 -3.50 -1.16 -0.66
C ALA A 121 -3.15 -1.06 0.83
N CYS A 122 -1.90 -1.37 1.17
CA CYS A 122 -1.25 -0.99 2.43
C CYS A 122 -0.28 0.15 2.11
N ILE A 123 -0.34 1.23 2.88
CA ILE A 123 0.43 2.45 2.61
C ILE A 123 1.00 2.98 3.92
N PRO A 124 2.33 3.24 4.00
CA PRO A 124 2.97 3.83 5.17
C PRO A 124 2.44 5.23 5.49
N ASN A 125 2.35 5.54 6.78
CA ASN A 125 1.86 6.82 7.26
C ASN A 125 3.01 7.77 7.63
N ALA A 126 3.27 8.76 6.79
CA ALA A 126 4.27 9.79 7.07
C ALA A 126 3.89 10.69 8.26
N GLN A 127 2.61 10.70 8.69
CA GLN A 127 2.16 11.46 9.86
C GLN A 127 2.35 10.70 11.16
N HIS A 128 2.89 9.47 11.13
CA HIS A 128 3.13 8.67 12.32
C HIS A 128 3.97 9.44 13.36
N TRP A 129 3.64 9.28 14.65
CA TRP A 129 4.26 10.02 15.74
C TRP A 129 5.79 9.97 15.72
N SER A 130 6.39 8.82 15.37
CA SER A 130 7.85 8.64 15.34
C SER A 130 8.53 9.47 14.25
N VAL A 131 7.90 9.62 13.06
CA VAL A 131 8.39 10.47 11.98
C VAL A 131 8.35 11.94 12.41
N GLN A 132 7.26 12.37 13.06
CA GLN A 132 7.11 13.74 13.55
C GLN A 132 8.19 14.09 14.58
N VAL A 133 8.47 13.20 15.52
CA VAL A 133 9.53 13.38 16.53
C VAL A 133 10.90 13.48 15.86
N ARG A 134 11.24 12.52 15.01
CA ARG A 134 12.53 12.50 14.30
C ARG A 134 12.74 13.79 13.51
N LEU A 135 11.70 14.22 12.78
CA LEU A 135 11.75 15.46 12.02
C LEU A 135 11.95 16.70 12.91
N SER A 136 11.27 16.78 14.05
CA SER A 136 11.41 17.88 15.01
C SER A 136 12.78 17.93 15.69
N CYS A 137 13.49 16.80 15.74
CA CYS A 137 14.87 16.69 16.24
C CYS A 137 15.94 16.84 15.13
N GLY A 138 15.54 17.09 13.89
CA GLY A 138 16.46 17.17 12.74
C GLY A 138 16.96 15.81 12.26
N GLU A 139 16.30 14.72 12.63
CA GLU A 139 16.66 13.36 12.26
C GLU A 139 15.77 12.83 11.13
N PHE A 140 16.08 13.13 9.88
CA PHE A 140 15.43 12.52 8.72
C PHE A 140 16.45 11.62 7.99
N ARG A 141 16.86 10.55 8.68
CA ARG A 141 17.85 9.60 8.13
C ARG A 141 17.11 8.45 7.46
N TYR A 142 17.50 8.17 6.22
CA TYR A 142 16.99 7.02 5.49
C TYR A 142 17.49 5.70 6.11
N GLU A 143 16.60 4.72 6.10
CA GLU A 143 16.80 3.38 6.67
C GLU A 143 16.69 2.31 5.57
N GLU A 144 17.03 1.06 5.90
CA GLU A 144 16.91 -0.07 4.98
C GLU A 144 15.46 -0.55 4.81
N SER A 145 14.57 -0.16 5.73
CA SER A 145 13.16 -0.53 5.73
C SER A 145 12.35 0.37 6.66
N GLY A 146 11.01 0.28 6.62
CA GLY A 146 10.12 1.02 7.51
C GLY A 146 9.70 2.37 6.94
N LEU A 147 9.23 3.28 7.81
CA LEU A 147 8.64 4.55 7.36
C LEU A 147 9.63 5.46 6.61
N LEU A 148 10.91 5.39 6.93
CA LEU A 148 11.95 6.17 6.28
C LEU A 148 12.84 5.31 5.36
N ASP A 149 12.25 4.26 4.79
CA ASP A 149 12.94 3.44 3.79
C ASP A 149 13.52 4.32 2.67
N ARG A 150 14.79 4.07 2.34
CA ARG A 150 15.54 4.84 1.32
C ARG A 150 14.96 4.74 -0.08
N THR A 151 14.12 3.73 -0.33
CA THR A 151 13.49 3.49 -1.62
C THR A 151 12.12 4.13 -1.76
N HIS A 152 11.58 4.73 -0.67
CA HIS A 152 10.35 5.51 -0.73
C HIS A 152 10.56 6.80 -1.55
N LEU A 153 9.79 6.94 -2.61
CA LEU A 153 9.73 8.14 -3.45
C LEU A 153 8.58 9.07 -3.05
N ARG A 154 7.57 8.55 -2.37
CA ARG A 154 6.36 9.27 -1.93
C ARG A 154 6.09 8.99 -0.46
N TRP A 155 5.55 10.01 0.21
CA TRP A 155 5.11 9.93 1.60
C TRP A 155 3.65 10.34 1.68
N PHE A 156 2.84 9.54 2.35
CA PHE A 156 1.41 9.74 2.43
C PHE A 156 0.95 9.92 3.86
N THR A 157 -0.04 10.77 4.07
CA THR A 157 -0.86 10.86 5.27
C THR A 157 -2.23 10.27 4.96
N ARG A 158 -3.07 10.05 5.98
CA ARG A 158 -4.46 9.60 5.74
C ARG A 158 -5.19 10.50 4.74
N MET A 159 -5.04 11.81 4.88
CA MET A 159 -5.69 12.79 3.99
C MET A 159 -5.21 12.62 2.54
N THR A 160 -3.91 12.57 2.33
CA THR A 160 -3.35 12.48 0.96
C THR A 160 -3.56 11.11 0.33
N ILE A 161 -3.74 10.03 1.12
CA ILE A 161 -4.22 8.74 0.61
C ILE A 161 -5.63 8.89 0.04
N ILE A 162 -6.55 9.50 0.80
CA ILE A 162 -7.93 9.73 0.35
C ILE A 162 -7.95 10.58 -0.93
N GLU A 163 -7.19 11.65 -0.96
CA GLU A 163 -7.07 12.55 -2.11
C GLU A 163 -6.52 11.82 -3.35
N MET A 164 -5.50 10.97 -3.19
CA MET A 164 -4.91 10.19 -4.27
C MET A 164 -5.93 9.25 -4.92
N PHE A 165 -6.66 8.48 -4.12
CA PHE A 165 -7.70 7.59 -4.62
C PHE A 165 -8.86 8.35 -5.25
N HIS A 166 -9.29 9.45 -4.64
CA HIS A 166 -10.37 10.29 -5.17
C HIS A 166 -9.99 10.92 -6.51
N ALA A 167 -8.77 11.43 -6.64
CA ALA A 167 -8.26 11.98 -7.91
C ALA A 167 -8.29 10.95 -9.05
N ALA A 168 -8.04 9.67 -8.73
CA ALA A 168 -8.15 8.56 -9.67
C ALA A 168 -9.58 8.03 -9.83
N ARG A 169 -10.61 8.70 -9.29
CA ARG A 169 -12.04 8.29 -9.32
C ARG A 169 -12.29 6.94 -8.65
N PHE A 170 -11.65 6.73 -7.50
CA PHE A 170 -11.98 5.68 -6.56
C PHE A 170 -12.54 6.27 -5.27
N THR A 171 -13.44 5.55 -4.63
CA THR A 171 -13.92 5.83 -3.28
C THR A 171 -13.38 4.77 -2.33
N ILE A 172 -12.80 5.18 -1.21
CA ILE A 172 -12.38 4.25 -0.16
C ILE A 172 -13.63 3.71 0.53
N ALA A 173 -13.93 2.44 0.31
CA ALA A 173 -15.08 1.75 0.89
C ALA A 173 -14.77 1.19 2.29
N GLU A 174 -13.53 0.79 2.52
CA GLU A 174 -13.04 0.30 3.82
C GLU A 174 -11.65 0.83 4.08
N GLY A 175 -11.35 1.13 5.35
CA GLY A 175 -10.03 1.59 5.80
C GLY A 175 -9.73 1.06 7.20
N LEU A 176 -8.54 0.48 7.37
CA LEU A 176 -8.05 -0.07 8.62
C LEU A 176 -6.74 0.62 9.01
N PRO A 177 -6.71 1.35 10.14
CA PRO A 177 -5.46 1.86 10.68
C PRO A 177 -4.68 0.71 11.34
N ARG A 178 -3.42 0.50 10.95
CA ARG A 178 -2.53 -0.45 11.60
C ARG A 178 -1.78 0.25 12.75
N VAL A 179 -2.25 0.04 13.96
CA VAL A 179 -1.66 0.61 15.17
C VAL A 179 -0.97 -0.51 15.95
N PHE A 180 0.28 -0.28 16.31
CA PHE A 180 1.07 -1.22 17.12
C PHE A 180 1.32 -0.63 18.52
N ASP A 181 1.63 -1.48 19.46
CA ASP A 181 2.10 -1.04 20.77
C ASP A 181 3.57 -0.64 20.67
N GLU A 182 3.86 0.64 20.96
CA GLU A 182 5.18 1.22 20.74
C GLU A 182 5.63 2.00 21.97
N PRO A 183 6.87 1.77 22.44
CA PRO A 183 7.40 2.50 23.57
C PRO A 183 7.52 4.00 23.26
N ASN A 184 7.33 4.83 24.26
CA ASN A 184 7.41 6.30 24.21
C ASN A 184 6.29 7.03 23.45
N ARG A 185 5.41 6.35 22.71
CA ARG A 185 4.29 6.97 21.99
C ARG A 185 3.50 7.93 22.90
N GLU A 186 3.07 7.45 24.05
CA GLU A 186 2.24 8.22 24.99
C GLU A 186 2.93 9.49 25.53
N LYS A 187 4.26 9.56 25.49
CA LYS A 187 5.03 10.75 25.88
C LYS A 187 4.99 11.84 24.81
N VAL A 188 4.78 11.45 23.56
CA VAL A 188 4.85 12.34 22.38
C VAL A 188 3.48 12.90 22.02
N LEU A 189 2.41 12.12 22.13
CA LEU A 189 1.07 12.52 21.71
C LEU A 189 0.59 13.86 22.30
N PRO A 190 0.87 14.21 23.57
CA PRO A 190 0.52 15.53 24.11
C PRO A 190 1.19 16.70 23.38
N ALA A 191 2.42 16.53 22.89
CA ALA A 191 3.12 17.57 22.12
C ALA A 191 2.51 17.74 20.71
N ILE A 192 2.14 16.64 20.05
CA ILE A 192 1.41 16.68 18.77
C ILE A 192 0.08 17.40 18.93
N ARG A 193 -0.68 17.08 19.97
CA ARG A 193 -1.92 17.75 20.34
C ARG A 193 -1.75 19.25 20.51
N ALA A 194 -0.74 19.66 21.30
CA ALA A 194 -0.46 21.06 21.56
C ALA A 194 -0.05 21.83 20.29
N LEU A 195 0.77 21.20 19.44
CA LEU A 195 1.17 21.78 18.16
C LEU A 195 -0.04 22.03 17.25
N ALA A 196 -0.90 21.04 17.07
CA ALA A 196 -2.11 21.15 16.25
C ALA A 196 -3.03 22.27 16.78
N ALA A 197 -3.27 22.28 18.10
CA ALA A 197 -4.11 23.31 18.73
C ALA A 197 -3.52 24.72 18.55
N SER A 198 -2.20 24.88 18.60
CA SER A 198 -1.53 26.18 18.46
C SER A 198 -1.74 26.86 17.09
N ILE A 199 -2.02 26.08 16.06
CA ILE A 199 -2.31 26.57 14.69
C ILE A 199 -3.79 26.50 14.33
N GLY A 200 -4.68 26.17 15.32
CA GLY A 200 -6.13 26.06 15.08
C GLY A 200 -6.56 24.81 14.31
N ALA A 201 -5.70 23.80 14.19
CA ALA A 201 -6.05 22.51 13.60
C ALA A 201 -6.79 21.62 14.60
N ASP A 202 -7.49 20.58 14.09
CA ASP A 202 -8.15 19.59 14.94
C ASP A 202 -7.10 18.73 15.66
N ALA A 203 -6.97 18.98 16.96
CA ALA A 203 -5.98 18.36 17.82
C ALA A 203 -6.27 16.87 18.09
N ASP A 204 -7.54 16.46 18.10
CA ASP A 204 -7.94 15.06 18.27
C ASP A 204 -7.65 14.27 17.00
N MET A 205 -7.97 14.84 15.85
CA MET A 205 -7.64 14.24 14.56
C MET A 205 -6.13 14.11 14.36
N ALA A 206 -5.34 15.14 14.73
CA ALA A 206 -3.89 15.10 14.63
C ALA A 206 -3.27 13.97 15.46
N VAL A 207 -3.77 13.76 16.68
CA VAL A 207 -3.34 12.65 17.55
C VAL A 207 -3.77 11.30 16.96
N ASN A 208 -5.03 11.16 16.54
CA ASN A 208 -5.55 9.91 15.97
C ASN A 208 -4.79 9.51 14.70
N ASP A 209 -4.47 10.47 13.84
CA ASP A 209 -3.72 10.22 12.59
C ASP A 209 -2.22 9.99 12.83
N ALA A 210 -1.71 10.33 14.02
CA ALA A 210 -0.33 10.02 14.40
C ALA A 210 -0.14 8.58 14.93
N LEU A 211 -1.21 7.87 15.26
CA LEU A 211 -1.12 6.52 15.83
C LEU A 211 -0.82 5.41 14.80
N PRO A 212 -1.46 5.39 13.60
CA PRO A 212 -1.22 4.30 12.67
C PRO A 212 0.17 4.37 12.04
N LEU A 213 0.86 3.22 12.03
CA LEU A 213 2.09 3.03 11.25
C LEU A 213 1.78 3.00 9.75
N GLN A 214 0.67 2.38 9.39
CA GLN A 214 0.21 2.19 8.01
C GLN A 214 -1.32 2.28 7.96
N TYR A 215 -1.85 2.55 6.77
CA TYR A 215 -3.26 2.39 6.48
C TYR A 215 -3.46 1.29 5.44
N VAL A 216 -4.37 0.37 5.73
CA VAL A 216 -4.83 -0.60 4.73
C VAL A 216 -6.19 -0.15 4.24
N VAL A 217 -6.36 -0.04 2.93
CA VAL A 217 -7.59 0.49 2.33
C VAL A 217 -8.10 -0.45 1.23
N ARG A 218 -9.42 -0.53 1.10
CA ARG A 218 -10.10 -1.07 -0.08
C ARG A 218 -10.88 0.04 -0.76
N ALA A 219 -10.51 0.35 -1.99
CA ALA A 219 -11.11 1.38 -2.80
C ALA A 219 -11.87 0.76 -3.98
N VAL A 220 -13.03 1.29 -4.28
CA VAL A 220 -13.93 0.85 -5.37
C VAL A 220 -14.13 1.96 -6.38
N PRO A 221 -14.44 1.66 -7.65
CA PRO A 221 -14.81 2.66 -8.65
C PRO A 221 -15.91 3.59 -8.15
N ALA A 222 -15.66 4.93 -8.24
CA ALA A 222 -16.66 5.95 -7.90
C ALA A 222 -17.67 6.11 -9.04
#